data_4b075567fe134e667eff9a29a84c26f6
#
_entry.id   4b075567fe134e667eff9a29a84c26f6
#
_cell.length_a   1.000
_cell.length_b   1.000
_cell.length_c   1.000
_cell.angle_alpha   90.00
_cell.angle_beta   90.00
_cell.angle_gamma   90.00
#
_symmetry.space_group_name_H-M   'P 1'
#
loop_
_entity.id
_entity.type
_entity.pdbx_description
1 polymer ?
#
loop_
_entity_poly.entity_id
_entity_poly.type
_entity_poly.pdbx_seq_one_letter_code
_entity_poly.pdbx_strand_id
1 'polypeptide(L)' 'MTVSSGGGMVQATVDGRGHIRGIKIDPQAVSQGDVEMLEDLVLAAVAEAQKRAAELYQAEVRKLASGLPFPFQLPL' A
#
# COMPACT_ATOMS: atom_id res chain seq x y z
N MET A 1 6.58 1.18 3.33
CA MET A 1 6.31 0.06 2.41
C MET A 1 6.17 0.59 0.99
N THR A 2 6.79 -0.08 0.06
CA THR A 2 6.73 0.30 -1.36
C THR A 2 6.14 -0.86 -2.15
N VAL A 3 5.16 -0.54 -2.98
CA VAL A 3 4.46 -1.50 -3.84
C VAL A 3 4.61 -1.05 -5.28
N SER A 4 4.82 -1.99 -6.18
CA SER A 4 4.99 -1.67 -7.59
C SER A 4 3.91 -2.32 -8.45
N SER A 5 3.70 -1.74 -9.63
CA SER A 5 2.83 -2.31 -10.67
C SER A 5 3.54 -2.21 -12.02
N GLY A 6 3.02 -2.97 -13.00
CA GLY A 6 3.56 -2.94 -14.36
C GLY A 6 5.02 -3.34 -14.45
N GLY A 7 5.44 -4.37 -13.70
CA GLY A 7 6.82 -4.83 -13.72
C GLY A 7 7.80 -3.83 -13.12
N GLY A 8 7.34 -2.96 -12.22
CA GLY A 8 8.17 -1.97 -11.59
C GLY A 8 8.11 -0.59 -12.24
N MET A 9 7.26 -0.41 -13.25
CA MET A 9 7.15 0.88 -13.93
C MET A 9 6.58 1.97 -13.04
N VAL A 10 5.71 1.62 -12.10
CA VAL A 10 5.14 2.55 -11.14
C VAL A 10 5.30 1.97 -9.74
N GLN A 11 5.78 2.79 -8.82
CA GLN A 11 5.95 2.42 -7.42
C GLN A 11 5.20 3.41 -6.56
N ALA A 12 4.48 2.89 -5.57
CA ALA A 12 3.79 3.70 -4.58
C ALA A 12 4.36 3.39 -3.19
N THR A 13 4.70 4.42 -2.45
CA THR A 13 5.19 4.29 -1.08
C THR A 13 4.09 4.73 -0.13
N VAL A 14 3.80 3.90 0.87
CA VAL A 14 2.73 4.14 1.82
C VAL A 14 3.27 3.98 3.24
N ASP A 15 2.80 4.81 4.16
CA ASP A 15 3.16 4.69 5.57
C ASP A 15 2.21 3.73 6.30
N GLY A 16 2.46 3.52 7.60
CA GLY A 16 1.66 2.60 8.42
C GLY A 16 0.22 3.03 8.63
N ARG A 17 -0.12 4.26 8.29
CA ARG A 17 -1.48 4.79 8.40
C ARG A 17 -2.26 4.66 7.09
N GLY A 18 -1.63 4.14 6.04
CA GLY A 18 -2.26 4.04 4.74
C GLY A 18 -2.16 5.30 3.90
N HIS A 19 -1.36 6.27 4.32
CA HIS A 19 -1.15 7.49 3.56
C HIS A 19 -0.08 7.28 2.50
N ILE A 20 -0.38 7.68 1.27
CA ILE A 20 0.59 7.61 0.18
C ILE A 20 1.63 8.71 0.40
N ARG A 21 2.89 8.32 0.49
CA ARG A 21 3.99 9.24 0.75
C ARG A 21 4.77 9.60 -0.49
N GLY A 22 4.65 8.80 -1.53
CA GLY A 22 5.33 9.07 -2.78
C GLY A 22 4.89 8.15 -3.89
N ILE A 23 5.04 8.64 -5.11
CA ILE A 23 4.82 7.88 -6.34
C ILE A 23 6.07 8.04 -7.18
N LYS A 24 6.61 6.94 -7.66
CA LYS A 24 7.75 6.95 -8.56
C LYS A 24 7.35 6.29 -9.87
N ILE A 25 7.58 6.97 -10.97
CA ILE A 25 7.22 6.51 -12.30
C ILE A 25 8.50 6.37 -13.12
N ASP A 26 8.68 5.19 -13.72
CA ASP A 26 9.81 4.96 -14.61
C ASP A 26 9.62 5.81 -15.87
N PRO A 27 10.67 6.54 -16.33
CA PRO A 27 10.56 7.33 -17.55
C PRO A 27 10.12 6.54 -18.77
N GLN A 28 10.43 5.25 -18.83
CA GLN A 28 9.99 4.40 -19.94
C GLN A 28 8.47 4.27 -20.01
N ALA A 29 7.81 4.30 -18.87
CA ALA A 29 6.35 4.25 -18.85
C ALA A 29 5.75 5.49 -19.51
N VAL A 30 6.38 6.64 -19.31
CA VAL A 30 5.94 7.90 -19.91
C VAL A 30 6.25 7.93 -21.40
N SER A 31 7.42 7.42 -21.79
CA SER A 31 7.86 7.47 -23.18
C SER A 31 7.04 6.59 -24.13
N GLN A 32 6.30 5.63 -23.59
CA GLN A 32 5.41 4.80 -24.41
C GLN A 32 4.19 5.57 -24.93
N GLY A 33 3.90 6.72 -24.36
CA GLY A 33 2.85 7.59 -24.85
C GLY A 33 1.44 7.12 -24.57
N ASP A 34 1.27 6.04 -23.79
CA ASP A 34 -0.05 5.52 -23.44
C ASP A 34 -0.42 6.05 -22.04
N VAL A 35 -1.09 7.19 -22.04
CA VAL A 35 -1.48 7.85 -20.78
C VAL A 35 -2.50 7.01 -20.02
N GLU A 36 -3.42 6.38 -20.72
CA GLU A 36 -4.44 5.56 -20.10
C GLU A 36 -3.84 4.35 -19.37
N MET A 37 -2.86 3.69 -19.99
CA MET A 37 -2.13 2.62 -19.36
C MET A 37 -1.41 3.12 -18.10
N LEU A 38 -0.79 4.30 -18.18
CA LEU A 38 -0.09 4.89 -17.04
C LEU A 38 -1.05 5.18 -15.89
N GLU A 39 -2.21 5.72 -16.18
CA GLU A 39 -3.24 5.95 -15.18
C GLU A 39 -3.64 4.67 -14.46
N ASP A 40 -3.84 3.59 -15.22
CA ASP A 40 -4.20 2.30 -14.66
C ASP A 40 -3.09 1.73 -13.78
N LEU A 41 -1.83 1.88 -14.19
CA LEU A 41 -0.70 1.42 -13.40
C LEU A 41 -0.57 2.18 -12.07
N VAL A 42 -0.78 3.49 -12.11
CA VAL A 42 -0.76 4.31 -10.90
C VAL A 42 -1.89 3.91 -9.96
N LEU A 43 -3.08 3.75 -10.49
CA LEU A 43 -4.23 3.34 -9.70
C LEU A 43 -3.99 1.98 -9.05
N ALA A 44 -3.46 1.02 -9.80
CA ALA A 44 -3.17 -0.31 -9.29
C ALA A 44 -2.12 -0.28 -8.17
N ALA A 45 -1.06 0.51 -8.34
CA ALA A 45 -0.01 0.62 -7.34
C ALA A 45 -0.53 1.25 -6.04
N VAL A 46 -1.31 2.32 -6.16
CA VAL A 46 -1.87 3.01 -5.00
C VAL A 46 -2.87 2.11 -4.26
N ALA A 47 -3.76 1.47 -4.99
CA ALA A 47 -4.76 0.59 -4.39
C ALA A 47 -4.11 -0.57 -3.65
N GLU A 48 -3.11 -1.20 -4.26
CA GLU A 48 -2.39 -2.32 -3.64
C GLU A 48 -1.60 -1.87 -2.43
N ALA A 49 -0.97 -0.71 -2.50
CA ALA A 49 -0.21 -0.16 -1.36
C ALA A 49 -1.12 0.08 -0.17
N GLN A 50 -2.28 0.68 -0.39
CA GLN A 50 -3.23 0.95 0.68
C GLN A 50 -3.82 -0.33 1.26
N LYS A 51 -4.08 -1.31 0.41
CA LYS A 51 -4.57 -2.62 0.85
C LYS A 51 -3.55 -3.31 1.76
N ARG A 52 -2.28 -3.32 1.35
CA ARG A 52 -1.23 -3.94 2.14
C ARG A 52 -0.98 -3.21 3.45
N ALA A 53 -1.06 -1.89 3.44
CA ALA A 53 -0.93 -1.11 4.67
C ALA A 53 -2.04 -1.45 5.66
N ALA A 54 -3.27 -1.59 5.18
CA ALA A 54 -4.40 -1.96 6.02
C ALA A 54 -4.23 -3.38 6.60
N GLU A 55 -3.75 -4.32 5.79
CA GLU A 55 -3.49 -5.68 6.25
C GLU A 55 -2.40 -5.72 7.32
N LEU A 56 -1.34 -4.96 7.14
CA LEU A 56 -0.27 -4.87 8.12
C LEU A 56 -0.76 -4.26 9.43
N TYR A 57 -1.56 -3.21 9.33
CA TYR A 57 -2.13 -2.58 10.50
C TYR A 57 -2.99 -3.58 11.30
N GLN A 58 -3.84 -4.33 10.61
CA GLN A 58 -4.66 -5.34 11.25
C GLN A 58 -3.83 -6.45 11.89
N ALA A 59 -2.76 -6.87 11.25
CA ALA A 59 -1.86 -7.88 11.79
C ALA A 59 -1.19 -7.40 13.06
N GLU A 60 -0.75 -6.14 13.10
CA GLU A 60 -0.13 -5.56 14.28
C GLU A 60 -1.12 -5.44 15.44
N VAL A 61 -2.36 -5.05 15.15
CA VAL A 61 -3.41 -4.97 16.17
C VAL A 61 -3.70 -6.34 16.76
N ARG A 62 -3.80 -7.38 15.93
CA ARG A 62 -4.01 -8.75 16.41
C ARG A 62 -2.87 -9.23 17.29
N LYS A 63 -1.64 -8.89 16.89
CA LYS A 63 -0.44 -9.25 17.64
C LYS A 63 -0.48 -8.64 19.04
N LEU A 64 -0.83 -7.38 19.12
CA LEU A 64 -0.96 -6.68 20.39
C LEU A 64 -2.04 -7.33 21.26
N ALA A 65 -3.20 -7.64 20.68
CA ALA A 65 -4.30 -8.24 21.41
C ALA A 65 -3.95 -9.62 21.94
N SER A 66 -3.25 -10.43 21.13
CA SER A 66 -2.89 -11.80 21.53
C SER A 66 -1.72 -11.82 22.50
N GLY A 67 -0.92 -10.77 22.55
CA GLY A 67 0.23 -10.65 23.46
C GLY A 67 -0.10 -10.12 24.84
N LEU A 68 -1.34 -9.71 25.08
CA LEU A 68 -1.73 -9.17 26.37
C LEU A 68 -1.85 -10.28 27.42
N PRO A 69 -1.33 -10.07 28.63
CA PRO A 69 -1.33 -11.11 29.67
C PRO A 69 -2.67 -11.32 30.37
N PHE A 70 -3.68 -10.57 30.05
CA PHE A 70 -5.00 -10.68 30.65
C PHE A 70 -6.06 -10.68 29.57
N PRO A 71 -7.23 -11.25 29.86
CA PRO A 71 -8.33 -11.25 28.89
C PRO A 71 -8.85 -9.83 28.73
N PHE A 72 -8.47 -9.25 27.63
CA PHE A 72 -8.84 -7.87 27.33
C PHE A 72 -10.05 -7.88 26.40
N GLN A 73 -11.18 -7.48 26.94
CA GLN A 73 -12.39 -7.35 26.16
C GLN A 73 -12.75 -5.89 26.05
N LEU A 74 -12.81 -5.42 24.83
CA LEU A 74 -13.27 -4.07 24.58
C LEU A 74 -14.80 -4.06 24.56
N PRO A 75 -15.43 -3.19 25.35
CA PRO A 75 -16.88 -3.04 25.28
C PRO A 75 -17.22 -2.30 24.00
N LEU A 76 -17.63 -3.01 23.03
CA LEU A 76 -18.01 -2.42 21.76
C LEU A 76 -19.51 -2.44 21.59
#